data_aec2f4840c59783031b088b3d6b20d07
#
_entry.id   aec2f4840c59783031b088b3d6b20d07
#
_cell.length_a   1.000
_cell.length_b   1.000
_cell.length_c   1.000
_cell.angle_alpha   90.00
_cell.angle_beta   90.00
_cell.angle_gamma   90.00
#
_symmetry.space_group_name_H-M   'P 1'
#
loop_
_entity.id
_entity.type
_entity.pdbx_description
1 polymer ?
#
loop_
_entity_poly.entity_id
_entity_poly.type
_entity_poly.pdbx_seq_one_letter_code
_entity_poly.pdbx_strand_id
1 'polypeptide(L)'
;MDDSKPQPTPMTSGLKLTANGSTSIPDPSFYRSIVVKRILRYLQGTVTHGLHFRRATNLTLMAFSDSDWGSDLDDRKSTTGYCVYFGNNLVSWSSRKQRAVSRSSTEAEYRGLAAVTTEIVWIQSLLSELQVNTATPTIYCDNLGAVMLAANPIMHSRTKHFELDLYFVRDKVLTRAIQVFHLPSQFQVADILTKSITGLPFESFRRKLMVTSSCDISLRGDVKDNKVS
;
A
#
# COMPACT_ATOMS: atom_id res chain seq x y z
N MET A 1 -29.62 9.25 9.96
CA MET A 1 -28.26 9.44 9.41
C MET A 1 -28.25 9.88 7.93
N ASP A 2 -29.39 9.91 7.30
CA ASP A 2 -29.51 10.18 5.85
C ASP A 2 -29.19 11.62 5.42
N ASP A 3 -29.24 12.61 6.33
CA ASP A 3 -28.98 14.03 6.00
C ASP A 3 -27.55 14.51 6.27
N SER A 4 -26.64 13.64 6.64
CA SER A 4 -25.28 14.06 6.96
C SER A 4 -24.40 14.12 5.71
N LYS A 5 -23.76 15.29 5.45
CA LYS A 5 -22.85 15.45 4.29
C LYS A 5 -21.72 14.39 4.30
N PRO A 6 -21.48 13.70 3.17
CA PRO A 6 -20.41 12.75 3.03
C PRO A 6 -19.04 13.37 3.34
N GLN A 7 -18.08 12.56 3.80
CA GLN A 7 -16.70 13.00 4.01
C GLN A 7 -15.82 12.45 2.89
N PRO A 8 -14.90 13.26 2.32
CA PRO A 8 -14.04 12.84 1.21
C PRO A 8 -12.95 11.86 1.63
N THR A 9 -12.62 11.81 2.94
CA THR A 9 -11.55 10.95 3.48
C THR A 9 -11.94 10.35 4.82
N PRO A 10 -11.52 9.09 5.10
CA PRO A 10 -11.86 8.43 6.36
C PRO A 10 -11.14 9.03 7.55
N MET A 11 -9.97 9.65 7.33
CA MET A 11 -9.15 10.27 8.38
C MET A 11 -8.87 11.75 8.10
N THR A 12 -8.46 12.48 9.13
CA THR A 12 -7.92 13.84 9.00
C THR A 12 -6.41 13.77 8.81
N SER A 13 -5.87 14.69 7.99
CA SER A 13 -4.42 14.80 7.81
C SER A 13 -3.72 15.13 9.12
N GLY A 14 -2.56 14.50 9.36
CA GLY A 14 -1.70 14.81 10.51
C GLY A 14 -2.23 14.35 11.88
N LEU A 15 -3.37 13.68 11.95
CA LEU A 15 -3.90 13.16 13.21
C LEU A 15 -3.04 12.00 13.70
N LYS A 16 -2.25 12.25 14.75
CA LYS A 16 -1.52 11.20 15.48
C LYS A 16 -2.23 11.00 16.82
N LEU A 17 -2.77 9.80 17.00
CA LEU A 17 -3.40 9.38 18.25
C LEU A 17 -2.34 8.79 19.17
N THR A 18 -2.42 9.09 20.46
CA THR A 18 -1.57 8.50 21.51
C THR A 18 -2.44 8.12 22.70
N ALA A 19 -2.14 6.98 23.31
CA ALA A 19 -2.81 6.54 24.53
C ALA A 19 -2.35 7.36 25.74
N ASN A 20 -1.15 7.95 25.68
CA ASN A 20 -0.49 8.66 26.76
C ASN A 20 -0.38 10.18 26.51
N GLY A 21 -1.33 10.77 25.80
CA GLY A 21 -1.37 12.20 25.49
C GLY A 21 -1.51 13.08 26.74
N SER A 22 -1.00 14.32 26.67
CA SER A 22 -0.96 15.27 27.77
C SER A 22 -2.34 15.77 28.26
N THR A 23 -3.40 15.59 27.48
CA THR A 23 -4.79 15.95 27.86
C THR A 23 -5.68 14.73 27.70
N SER A 24 -6.12 14.20 28.84
CA SER A 24 -7.14 13.14 28.86
C SER A 24 -8.43 13.70 28.27
N ILE A 25 -9.00 13.00 27.29
CA ILE A 25 -10.32 13.35 26.77
C ILE A 25 -11.33 12.95 27.86
N PRO A 26 -12.14 13.91 28.35
CA PRO A 26 -13.07 13.67 29.47
C PRO A 26 -14.05 12.54 29.21
N ASP A 27 -14.45 12.35 27.94
CA ASP A 27 -15.34 11.27 27.52
C ASP A 27 -14.75 10.51 26.33
N PRO A 28 -14.09 9.37 26.56
CA PRO A 28 -13.58 8.51 25.51
C PRO A 28 -14.67 7.98 24.55
N SER A 29 -15.91 7.83 25.04
CA SER A 29 -17.03 7.33 24.22
C SER A 29 -17.46 8.38 23.23
N PHE A 30 -17.48 9.66 23.63
CA PHE A 30 -17.76 10.77 22.72
C PHE A 30 -16.71 10.84 21.60
N TYR A 31 -15.43 10.75 21.92
CA TYR A 31 -14.36 10.74 20.93
C TYR A 31 -14.50 9.59 19.94
N ARG A 32 -14.71 8.35 20.43
CA ARG A 32 -14.95 7.18 19.59
C ARG A 32 -16.14 7.40 18.66
N SER A 33 -17.21 8.01 19.16
CA SER A 33 -18.40 8.32 18.35
C SER A 33 -18.10 9.27 17.19
N ILE A 34 -17.24 10.28 17.40
CA ILE A 34 -16.81 11.22 16.34
C ILE A 34 -16.03 10.49 15.26
N VAL A 35 -15.07 9.64 15.65
CA VAL A 35 -14.26 8.85 14.70
C VAL A 35 -15.16 7.91 13.90
N VAL A 36 -16.04 7.16 14.55
CA VAL A 36 -16.98 6.26 13.90
C VAL A 36 -17.92 7.01 12.95
N LYS A 37 -18.49 8.14 13.39
CA LYS A 37 -19.34 8.97 12.54
C LYS A 37 -18.61 9.46 11.29
N ARG A 38 -17.32 9.82 11.40
CA ARG A 38 -16.52 10.23 10.25
C ARG A 38 -16.33 9.09 9.27
N ILE A 39 -15.98 7.90 9.76
CA ILE A 39 -15.83 6.70 8.93
C ILE A 39 -17.15 6.36 8.23
N LEU A 40 -18.26 6.36 8.94
CA LEU A 40 -19.58 6.08 8.37
C LEU A 40 -19.97 7.10 7.29
N ARG A 41 -19.65 8.38 7.48
CA ARG A 41 -19.87 9.41 6.46
C ARG A 41 -18.99 9.22 5.22
N TYR A 42 -17.76 8.75 5.39
CA TYR A 42 -16.90 8.39 4.28
C TYR A 42 -17.46 7.18 3.54
N LEU A 43 -17.87 6.13 4.25
CA LEU A 43 -18.47 4.93 3.66
C LEU A 43 -19.77 5.27 2.92
N GLN A 44 -20.63 6.13 3.48
CA GLN A 44 -21.84 6.61 2.81
C GLN A 44 -21.52 7.31 1.48
N GLY A 45 -20.45 8.13 1.45
CA GLY A 45 -20.01 8.81 0.22
C GLY A 45 -19.31 7.91 -0.79
N THR A 46 -18.97 6.68 -0.41
CA THR A 46 -18.20 5.73 -1.24
C THR A 46 -18.91 4.39 -1.48
N VAL A 47 -20.24 4.30 -1.20
CA VAL A 47 -21.04 3.09 -1.39
C VAL A 47 -20.97 2.55 -2.83
N THR A 48 -20.86 3.45 -3.82
CA THR A 48 -20.74 3.10 -5.23
C THR A 48 -19.32 2.83 -5.70
N HIS A 49 -18.32 2.96 -4.79
CA HIS A 49 -16.92 2.73 -5.13
C HIS A 49 -16.57 1.24 -5.04
N GLY A 50 -15.74 0.78 -5.97
CA GLY A 50 -15.23 -0.59 -5.99
C GLY A 50 -13.93 -0.68 -6.76
N LEU A 51 -13.27 -1.83 -6.68
CA LEU A 51 -12.13 -2.15 -7.51
C LEU A 51 -12.60 -2.39 -8.94
N HIS A 52 -12.00 -1.67 -9.87
CA HIS A 52 -12.30 -1.82 -11.29
C HIS A 52 -11.25 -2.68 -11.98
N PHE A 53 -11.64 -3.88 -12.37
CA PHE A 53 -10.78 -4.81 -13.13
C PHE A 53 -10.92 -4.57 -14.64
N ARG A 54 -9.80 -4.54 -15.33
CA ARG A 54 -9.73 -4.37 -16.78
C ARG A 54 -8.93 -5.52 -17.39
N ARG A 55 -9.29 -5.91 -18.59
CA ARG A 55 -8.48 -6.83 -19.37
C ARG A 55 -7.09 -6.24 -19.56
N ALA A 56 -6.06 -6.95 -19.12
CA ALA A 56 -4.66 -6.55 -19.30
C ALA A 56 -4.08 -7.28 -20.52
N THR A 57 -3.31 -6.58 -21.34
CA THR A 57 -2.56 -7.13 -22.45
C THR A 57 -1.20 -7.66 -22.01
N ASN A 58 -0.69 -7.17 -20.88
CA ASN A 58 0.58 -7.56 -20.28
C ASN A 58 0.32 -8.13 -18.88
N LEU A 59 0.73 -9.38 -18.68
CA LEU A 59 0.56 -10.11 -17.41
C LEU A 59 1.85 -10.07 -16.59
N THR A 60 2.18 -8.88 -16.07
CA THR A 60 3.33 -8.66 -15.19
C THR A 60 2.89 -8.41 -13.76
N LEU A 61 3.68 -8.87 -12.80
CA LEU A 61 3.53 -8.50 -11.38
C LEU A 61 4.36 -7.25 -11.09
N MET A 62 3.71 -6.24 -10.53
CA MET A 62 4.33 -4.99 -10.10
C MET A 62 3.84 -4.65 -8.69
N ALA A 63 4.73 -4.23 -7.81
CA ALA A 63 4.38 -3.88 -6.45
C ALA A 63 5.01 -2.57 -6.00
N PHE A 64 4.35 -1.91 -5.04
CA PHE A 64 4.83 -0.72 -4.34
C PHE A 64 4.86 -1.03 -2.85
N SER A 65 5.93 -0.62 -2.18
CA SER A 65 6.12 -0.80 -0.74
C SER A 65 6.55 0.50 -0.08
N ASP A 66 5.94 0.83 1.05
CA ASP A 66 6.25 1.98 1.90
C ASP A 66 6.16 1.59 3.37
N SER A 67 6.91 2.28 4.23
CA SER A 67 6.83 2.12 5.68
C SER A 67 7.01 3.46 6.39
N ASP A 68 6.03 3.85 7.20
CA ASP A 68 6.06 5.05 8.03
C ASP A 68 6.94 4.84 9.28
N TRP A 69 8.20 5.17 9.18
CA TRP A 69 9.14 4.91 10.27
C TRP A 69 8.76 5.56 11.59
N GLY A 70 8.48 4.70 12.62
CA GLY A 70 8.27 5.12 14.00
C GLY A 70 7.08 6.07 14.19
N SER A 71 6.07 5.99 13.33
CA SER A 71 4.94 6.93 13.32
C SER A 71 4.02 6.78 14.53
N ASP A 72 3.93 5.61 15.11
CA ASP A 72 3.17 5.39 16.33
C ASP A 72 3.89 6.05 17.52
N LEU A 73 3.18 6.94 18.22
CA LEU A 73 3.76 7.71 19.32
C LEU A 73 3.92 6.91 20.61
N ASP A 74 3.13 5.86 20.79
CA ASP A 74 3.09 5.08 22.02
C ASP A 74 4.18 4.01 22.06
N ASP A 75 4.35 3.24 20.97
CA ASP A 75 5.30 2.13 20.93
C ASP A 75 6.39 2.28 19.86
N ARG A 76 6.40 3.40 19.12
CA ARG A 76 7.39 3.73 18.09
C ARG A 76 7.54 2.69 16.99
N LYS A 77 6.52 1.86 16.79
CA LYS A 77 6.49 0.92 15.68
C LYS A 77 6.06 1.61 14.38
N SER A 78 6.52 1.07 13.29
CA SER A 78 6.19 1.51 11.94
C SER A 78 4.97 0.76 11.40
N THR A 79 4.26 1.36 10.46
CA THR A 79 3.24 0.70 9.66
C THR A 79 3.82 0.40 8.28
N THR A 80 3.77 -0.85 7.85
CA THR A 80 4.11 -1.25 6.49
C THR A 80 2.86 -1.24 5.63
N GLY A 81 2.96 -0.60 4.46
CA GLY A 81 1.97 -0.62 3.41
C GLY A 81 2.54 -1.19 2.12
N TYR A 82 1.79 -2.04 1.44
CA TYR A 82 2.12 -2.46 0.09
C TYR A 82 0.87 -2.67 -0.76
N CYS A 83 1.04 -2.54 -2.06
CA CYS A 83 0.03 -2.91 -3.06
C CYS A 83 0.71 -3.66 -4.21
N VAL A 84 0.05 -4.73 -4.69
CA VAL A 84 0.51 -5.60 -5.76
C VAL A 84 -0.48 -5.56 -6.91
N TYR A 85 0.04 -5.33 -8.09
CA TYR A 85 -0.72 -5.32 -9.34
C TYR A 85 -0.36 -6.52 -10.20
N PHE A 86 -1.37 -7.11 -10.83
CA PHE A 86 -1.20 -8.07 -11.90
C PHE A 86 -1.72 -7.45 -13.21
N GLY A 87 -0.83 -7.19 -14.12
CA GLY A 87 -1.09 -6.27 -15.21
C GLY A 87 -1.39 -4.87 -14.65
N ASN A 88 -2.55 -4.32 -14.98
CA ASN A 88 -2.98 -3.02 -14.48
C ASN A 88 -4.01 -3.13 -13.33
N ASN A 89 -4.24 -4.32 -12.79
CA ASN A 89 -5.25 -4.57 -11.78
C ASN A 89 -4.62 -4.75 -10.40
N LEU A 90 -5.15 -4.07 -9.39
CA LEU A 90 -4.76 -4.29 -8.01
C LEU A 90 -5.31 -5.64 -7.55
N VAL A 91 -4.42 -6.57 -7.15
CA VAL A 91 -4.79 -7.95 -6.76
C VAL A 91 -4.49 -8.24 -5.29
N SER A 92 -3.57 -7.51 -4.67
CA SER A 92 -3.28 -7.64 -3.24
C SER A 92 -2.84 -6.29 -2.65
N TRP A 93 -3.16 -6.08 -1.37
CA TRP A 93 -2.70 -4.91 -0.60
C TRP A 93 -2.70 -5.22 0.89
N SER A 94 -1.89 -4.47 1.64
CA SER A 94 -1.83 -4.58 3.09
C SER A 94 -1.46 -3.24 3.72
N SER A 95 -1.99 -3.01 4.92
CA SER A 95 -1.56 -1.96 5.83
C SER A 95 -1.47 -2.59 7.22
N ARG A 96 -0.24 -2.81 7.71
CA ARG A 96 -0.02 -3.53 8.99
C ARG A 96 1.10 -2.90 9.80
N LYS A 97 0.85 -2.76 11.10
CA LYS A 97 1.86 -2.37 12.08
C LYS A 97 2.93 -3.44 12.20
N GLN A 98 4.20 -3.04 12.14
CA GLN A 98 5.34 -3.94 12.32
C GLN A 98 5.38 -4.48 13.75
N ARG A 99 5.83 -5.73 13.92
CA ARG A 99 5.91 -6.38 15.23
C ARG A 99 7.04 -5.82 16.10
N ALA A 100 8.14 -5.41 15.48
CA ALA A 100 9.33 -4.88 16.13
C ALA A 100 9.55 -3.41 15.78
N VAL A 101 10.19 -2.67 16.67
CA VAL A 101 10.61 -1.30 16.43
C VAL A 101 11.82 -1.31 15.48
N SER A 102 11.75 -0.55 14.39
CA SER A 102 12.85 -0.36 13.47
C SER A 102 13.76 0.79 13.93
N ARG A 103 15.08 0.56 13.90
CA ARG A 103 16.09 1.52 14.36
C ARG A 103 16.40 2.63 13.36
N SER A 104 15.97 2.46 12.10
CA SER A 104 16.11 3.45 11.04
C SER A 104 14.96 3.35 10.04
N SER A 105 14.75 4.41 9.25
CA SER A 105 13.78 4.39 8.15
C SER A 105 14.13 3.30 7.13
N THR A 106 15.42 3.13 6.81
CA THR A 106 15.89 2.07 5.89
C THR A 106 15.51 0.67 6.38
N GLU A 107 15.62 0.41 7.69
CA GLU A 107 15.18 -0.88 8.26
C GLU A 107 13.67 -1.05 8.14
N ALA A 108 12.89 -0.01 8.47
CA ALA A 108 11.43 -0.07 8.36
C ALA A 108 11.01 -0.39 6.92
N GLU A 109 11.58 0.33 5.95
CA GLU A 109 11.34 0.10 4.52
C GLU A 109 11.78 -1.29 4.05
N TYR A 110 12.92 -1.77 4.54
CA TYR A 110 13.40 -3.09 4.17
C TYR A 110 12.49 -4.22 4.68
N ARG A 111 11.93 -4.07 5.88
CA ARG A 111 10.90 -4.96 6.41
C ARG A 111 9.63 -4.93 5.54
N GLY A 112 9.29 -3.76 5.00
CA GLY A 112 8.24 -3.60 4.00
C GLY A 112 8.54 -4.37 2.71
N LEU A 113 9.78 -4.26 2.21
CA LEU A 113 10.24 -5.03 1.05
C LEU A 113 10.16 -6.53 1.29
N ALA A 114 10.54 -7.02 2.47
CA ALA A 114 10.43 -8.44 2.81
C ALA A 114 8.97 -8.91 2.83
N ALA A 115 8.07 -8.09 3.40
CA ALA A 115 6.65 -8.40 3.45
C ALA A 115 6.03 -8.51 2.04
N VAL A 116 6.27 -7.54 1.17
CA VAL A 116 5.74 -7.58 -0.21
C VAL A 116 6.41 -8.65 -1.07
N THR A 117 7.70 -8.96 -0.82
CA THR A 117 8.39 -10.06 -1.49
C THR A 117 7.72 -11.40 -1.16
N THR A 118 7.33 -11.61 0.10
CA THR A 118 6.60 -12.82 0.52
C THR A 118 5.27 -12.94 -0.24
N GLU A 119 4.54 -11.86 -0.36
CA GLU A 119 3.27 -11.81 -1.09
C GLU A 119 3.45 -12.13 -2.58
N ILE A 120 4.47 -11.53 -3.23
CA ILE A 120 4.79 -11.78 -4.63
C ILE A 120 5.16 -13.25 -4.86
N VAL A 121 5.99 -13.84 -4.00
CA VAL A 121 6.36 -15.27 -4.12
C VAL A 121 5.13 -16.17 -4.02
N TRP A 122 4.20 -15.85 -3.12
CA TRP A 122 2.94 -16.57 -3.01
C TRP A 122 2.09 -16.44 -4.29
N ILE A 123 1.93 -15.22 -4.81
CA ILE A 123 1.17 -14.98 -6.06
C ILE A 123 1.84 -15.70 -7.24
N GLN A 124 3.17 -15.68 -7.33
CA GLN A 124 3.90 -16.42 -8.37
C GLN A 124 3.63 -17.94 -8.31
N SER A 125 3.62 -18.52 -7.10
CA SER A 125 3.28 -19.93 -6.91
C SER A 125 1.86 -20.23 -7.40
N LEU A 126 0.89 -19.38 -7.04
CA LEU A 126 -0.49 -19.51 -7.51
C LEU A 126 -0.61 -19.41 -9.04
N LEU A 127 0.07 -18.42 -9.66
CA LEU A 127 0.07 -18.25 -11.11
C LEU A 127 0.74 -19.42 -11.82
N SER A 128 1.79 -20.01 -11.22
CA SER A 128 2.43 -21.22 -11.74
C SER A 128 1.49 -22.42 -11.73
N GLU A 129 0.72 -22.62 -10.66
CA GLU A 129 -0.31 -23.67 -10.59
C GLU A 129 -1.40 -23.47 -11.67
N LEU A 130 -1.74 -22.22 -11.94
CA LEU A 130 -2.68 -21.85 -13.01
C LEU A 130 -2.06 -21.88 -14.41
N GLN A 131 -0.78 -22.26 -14.55
CA GLN A 131 -0.01 -22.29 -15.82
C GLN A 131 0.08 -20.91 -16.49
N VAL A 132 0.04 -19.83 -15.72
CA VAL A 132 0.18 -18.46 -16.21
C VAL A 132 1.64 -18.01 -16.08
N ASN A 133 2.33 -17.89 -17.21
CA ASN A 133 3.70 -17.39 -17.26
C ASN A 133 3.73 -15.88 -17.08
N THR A 134 4.57 -15.40 -16.16
CA THR A 134 4.79 -13.98 -15.91
C THR A 134 6.26 -13.62 -16.08
N ALA A 135 6.52 -12.38 -16.46
CA ALA A 135 7.87 -11.84 -16.39
C ALA A 135 8.31 -11.67 -14.93
N THR A 136 9.61 -11.47 -14.72
CA THR A 136 10.16 -11.20 -13.38
C THR A 136 9.43 -10.02 -12.72
N PRO A 137 8.83 -10.21 -11.54
CA PRO A 137 8.15 -9.15 -10.82
C PRO A 137 9.05 -7.98 -10.45
N THR A 138 8.47 -6.79 -10.43
CA THR A 138 9.16 -5.56 -10.06
C THR A 138 8.55 -4.97 -8.78
N ILE A 139 9.40 -4.64 -7.80
CA ILE A 139 9.02 -3.96 -6.58
C ILE A 139 9.61 -2.56 -6.58
N TYR A 140 8.78 -1.55 -6.30
CA TYR A 140 9.17 -0.16 -6.17
C TYR A 140 9.18 0.28 -4.71
N CYS A 141 10.30 0.89 -4.27
CA CYS A 141 10.51 1.45 -2.95
C CYS A 141 11.09 2.86 -3.09
N ASP A 142 10.68 3.79 -2.25
CA ASP A 142 11.19 5.18 -2.30
C ASP A 142 12.41 5.41 -1.40
N ASN A 143 12.83 4.41 -0.64
CA ASN A 143 14.04 4.46 0.16
C ASN A 143 15.24 3.88 -0.60
N LEU A 144 16.10 4.77 -1.10
CA LEU A 144 17.29 4.37 -1.85
C LEU A 144 18.22 3.45 -1.05
N GLY A 145 18.34 3.67 0.28
CA GLY A 145 19.15 2.82 1.16
C GLY A 145 18.63 1.38 1.20
N ALA A 146 17.31 1.18 1.25
CA ALA A 146 16.70 -0.14 1.21
C ALA A 146 16.93 -0.83 -0.15
N VAL A 147 16.80 -0.08 -1.25
CA VAL A 147 17.07 -0.59 -2.60
C VAL A 147 18.53 -1.01 -2.75
N MET A 148 19.47 -0.18 -2.30
CA MET A 148 20.90 -0.50 -2.33
C MET A 148 21.23 -1.73 -1.48
N LEU A 149 20.61 -1.87 -0.30
CA LEU A 149 20.77 -3.05 0.56
C LEU A 149 20.25 -4.33 -0.11
N ALA A 150 19.17 -4.24 -0.88
CA ALA A 150 18.64 -5.37 -1.63
C ALA A 150 19.58 -5.81 -2.76
N ALA A 151 20.23 -4.87 -3.43
CA ALA A 151 21.13 -5.14 -4.55
C ALA A 151 22.54 -5.56 -4.10
N ASN A 152 22.99 -5.16 -2.91
CA ASN A 152 24.38 -5.38 -2.46
C ASN A 152 24.52 -6.69 -1.67
N PRO A 153 25.36 -7.66 -2.12
CA PRO A 153 25.57 -8.92 -1.42
C PRO A 153 26.44 -8.77 -0.15
N ILE A 154 27.18 -7.67 0.02
CA ILE A 154 28.08 -7.48 1.16
C ILE A 154 27.26 -7.11 2.40
N MET A 155 27.30 -7.98 3.41
CA MET A 155 26.62 -7.72 4.68
C MET A 155 27.43 -6.75 5.54
N HIS A 156 26.81 -5.65 5.92
CA HIS A 156 27.35 -4.79 6.97
C HIS A 156 26.99 -5.35 8.35
N SER A 157 27.96 -5.42 9.24
CA SER A 157 27.83 -5.94 10.62
C SER A 157 26.75 -5.24 11.48
N ARG A 158 26.23 -4.13 11.01
CA ARG A 158 25.20 -3.31 11.69
C ARG A 158 23.75 -3.77 11.49
N THR A 159 23.51 -4.82 10.69
CA THR A 159 22.15 -5.24 10.26
C THR A 159 21.65 -6.53 10.90
N LYS A 160 22.34 -7.06 11.93
CA LYS A 160 22.03 -8.35 12.57
C LYS A 160 20.58 -8.53 13.03
N HIS A 161 19.88 -7.47 13.39
CA HIS A 161 18.53 -7.52 13.96
C HIS A 161 17.40 -7.70 12.93
N PHE A 162 17.70 -7.57 11.63
CA PHE A 162 16.77 -7.90 10.53
C PHE A 162 17.46 -8.74 9.43
N GLU A 163 18.42 -9.52 9.84
CA GLU A 163 19.28 -10.34 8.97
C GLU A 163 18.47 -11.33 8.11
N LEU A 164 17.41 -11.92 8.68
CA LEU A 164 16.55 -12.85 7.96
C LEU A 164 15.83 -12.17 6.79
N ASP A 165 15.31 -10.97 7.01
CA ASP A 165 14.67 -10.18 5.96
C ASP A 165 15.67 -9.81 4.86
N LEU A 166 16.92 -9.47 5.27
CA LEU A 166 18.00 -9.17 4.33
C LEU A 166 18.33 -10.37 3.44
N TYR A 167 18.54 -11.55 4.04
CA TYR A 167 18.83 -12.77 3.30
C TYR A 167 17.71 -13.12 2.33
N PHE A 168 16.47 -13.09 2.83
CA PHE A 168 15.31 -13.48 2.04
C PHE A 168 15.16 -12.61 0.79
N VAL A 169 15.16 -11.28 0.92
CA VAL A 169 14.99 -10.38 -0.23
C VAL A 169 16.18 -10.49 -1.19
N ARG A 170 17.41 -10.51 -0.66
CA ARG A 170 18.63 -10.65 -1.48
C ARG A 170 18.67 -11.96 -2.26
N ASP A 171 18.31 -13.07 -1.64
CA ASP A 171 18.18 -14.37 -2.32
C ASP A 171 17.28 -14.23 -3.55
N LYS A 172 16.10 -13.61 -3.38
CA LYS A 172 15.16 -13.43 -4.48
C LYS A 172 15.66 -12.48 -5.57
N VAL A 173 16.43 -11.45 -5.20
CA VAL A 173 17.06 -10.52 -6.16
C VAL A 173 18.20 -11.22 -6.92
N LEU A 174 19.07 -11.93 -6.22
CA LEU A 174 20.23 -12.64 -6.82
C LEU A 174 19.78 -13.76 -7.77
N THR A 175 18.75 -14.50 -7.39
CA THR A 175 18.14 -15.54 -8.25
C THR A 175 17.27 -14.98 -9.37
N ARG A 176 17.16 -13.67 -9.49
CA ARG A 176 16.30 -12.96 -10.44
C ARG A 176 14.82 -13.35 -10.35
N ALA A 177 14.40 -13.85 -9.18
CA ALA A 177 13.00 -14.12 -8.91
C ALA A 177 12.17 -12.84 -8.75
N ILE A 178 12.82 -11.74 -8.33
CA ILE A 178 12.26 -10.39 -8.27
C ILE A 178 13.30 -9.34 -8.68
N GLN A 179 12.83 -8.13 -8.97
CA GLN A 179 13.67 -6.93 -9.16
C GLN A 179 13.17 -5.84 -8.21
N VAL A 180 14.10 -5.06 -7.63
CA VAL A 180 13.78 -3.94 -6.74
C VAL A 180 14.34 -2.66 -7.35
N PHE A 181 13.47 -1.64 -7.51
CA PHE A 181 13.84 -0.36 -8.07
C PHE A 181 13.46 0.79 -7.13
N HIS A 182 14.27 1.84 -7.19
CA HIS A 182 13.95 3.10 -6.53
C HIS A 182 12.86 3.86 -7.30
N LEU A 183 11.92 4.43 -6.53
CA LEU A 183 10.85 5.28 -7.05
C LEU A 183 10.83 6.59 -6.25
N PRO A 184 10.78 7.77 -6.88
CA PRO A 184 10.58 9.03 -6.16
C PRO A 184 9.27 9.02 -5.34
N SER A 185 9.33 9.51 -4.08
CA SER A 185 8.20 9.43 -3.12
C SER A 185 6.89 10.01 -3.64
N GLN A 186 6.93 11.03 -4.48
CA GLN A 186 5.73 11.61 -5.11
C GLN A 186 4.92 10.61 -5.95
N PHE A 187 5.55 9.50 -6.38
CA PHE A 187 4.89 8.44 -7.14
C PHE A 187 4.57 7.19 -6.30
N GLN A 188 4.95 7.18 -5.01
CA GLN A 188 4.76 6.03 -4.13
C GLN A 188 3.28 5.80 -3.82
N VAL A 189 2.68 4.83 -4.50
CA VAL A 189 1.25 4.52 -4.35
C VAL A 189 0.94 3.94 -2.98
N ALA A 190 1.90 3.24 -2.36
CA ALA A 190 1.72 2.63 -1.05
C ALA A 190 1.58 3.65 0.11
N ASP A 191 1.91 4.93 -0.11
CA ASP A 191 1.74 6.02 0.88
C ASP A 191 0.31 6.10 1.45
N ILE A 192 -0.71 5.82 0.63
CA ILE A 192 -2.11 5.84 1.07
C ILE A 192 -2.41 4.77 2.13
N LEU A 193 -1.57 3.74 2.21
CA LEU A 193 -1.70 2.62 3.15
C LEU A 193 -0.93 2.83 4.46
N THR A 194 -0.04 3.83 4.51
CA THR A 194 0.84 4.11 5.65
C THR A 194 0.61 5.49 6.25
N LYS A 195 0.14 6.45 5.45
CA LYS A 195 0.04 7.86 5.82
C LYS A 195 -1.41 8.34 5.81
N SER A 196 -1.77 9.23 6.72
CA SER A 196 -3.07 9.91 6.72
C SER A 196 -3.09 11.02 5.65
N ILE A 197 -3.42 10.65 4.41
CA ILE A 197 -3.46 11.53 3.26
C ILE A 197 -4.89 12.09 3.08
N THR A 198 -5.01 13.36 2.68
CA THR A 198 -6.30 14.01 2.43
C THR A 198 -6.25 14.85 1.14
N GLY A 199 -7.42 15.26 0.67
CA GLY A 199 -7.57 16.13 -0.49
C GLY A 199 -7.19 15.49 -1.84
N LEU A 200 -6.67 16.29 -2.75
CA LEU A 200 -6.32 15.86 -4.10
C LEU A 200 -5.33 14.70 -4.17
N PRO A 201 -4.27 14.64 -3.33
CA PRO A 201 -3.38 13.48 -3.30
C PRO A 201 -4.10 12.18 -2.96
N PHE A 202 -5.03 12.18 -2.01
CA PHE A 202 -5.84 11.01 -1.66
C PHE A 202 -6.65 10.50 -2.85
N GLU A 203 -7.32 11.39 -3.55
CA GLU A 203 -8.10 11.03 -4.74
C GLU A 203 -7.23 10.47 -5.86
N SER A 204 -6.05 11.07 -6.07
CA SER A 204 -5.08 10.59 -7.05
C SER A 204 -4.62 9.16 -6.74
N PHE A 205 -4.23 8.89 -5.49
CA PHE A 205 -3.80 7.55 -5.06
C PHE A 205 -4.96 6.55 -5.09
N ARG A 206 -6.16 6.94 -4.68
CA ARG A 206 -7.35 6.09 -4.77
C ARG A 206 -7.60 5.63 -6.21
N ARG A 207 -7.47 6.54 -7.19
CA ARG A 207 -7.60 6.20 -8.62
C ARG A 207 -6.48 5.26 -9.08
N LYS A 208 -5.24 5.46 -8.63
CA LYS A 208 -4.12 4.54 -8.91
C LYS A 208 -4.37 3.16 -8.34
N LEU A 209 -5.01 3.05 -7.17
CA LEU A 209 -5.47 1.78 -6.60
C LEU A 209 -6.66 1.16 -7.35
N MET A 210 -7.08 1.74 -8.47
CA MET A 210 -8.22 1.28 -9.27
C MET A 210 -9.57 1.28 -8.52
N VAL A 211 -9.67 2.08 -7.45
CA VAL A 211 -10.92 2.29 -6.70
C VAL A 211 -11.67 3.47 -7.31
N THR A 212 -12.72 3.16 -8.06
CA THR A 212 -13.53 4.14 -8.81
C THR A 212 -15.00 3.99 -8.52
N SER A 213 -15.80 5.04 -8.74
CA SER A 213 -17.24 4.96 -8.66
C SER A 213 -17.82 4.22 -9.88
N SER A 214 -18.88 3.43 -9.66
CA SER A 214 -19.62 2.81 -10.76
C SER A 214 -20.19 3.84 -11.75
N CYS A 215 -20.51 5.05 -11.28
CA CYS A 215 -20.98 6.14 -12.14
C CYS A 215 -19.88 6.62 -13.11
N ASP A 216 -18.60 6.66 -12.67
CA ASP A 216 -17.48 7.08 -13.50
C ASP A 216 -17.16 6.07 -14.63
N ILE A 217 -17.56 4.81 -14.44
CA ILE A 217 -17.33 3.72 -15.39
C ILE A 217 -18.36 3.77 -16.51
N SER A 218 -19.63 4.04 -16.17
CA SER A 218 -20.74 4.10 -17.14
C SER A 218 -20.60 5.24 -18.16
N LEU A 219 -19.90 6.33 -17.77
CA LEU A 219 -19.64 7.47 -18.67
C LEU A 219 -18.52 7.23 -19.68
N ARG A 220 -17.74 6.15 -19.55
CA ARG A 220 -16.63 5.78 -20.45
C ARG A 220 -16.91 4.57 -21.33
N GLY A 221 -18.12 4.05 -21.33
CA GLY A 221 -18.54 3.00 -22.25
C GLY A 221 -18.60 3.55 -23.67
N ASP A 222 -17.59 3.26 -24.50
CA ASP A 222 -17.66 3.42 -25.96
C ASP A 222 -18.83 2.55 -26.46
N VAL A 223 -19.96 3.16 -26.69
CA VAL A 223 -20.99 2.61 -27.56
C VAL A 223 -20.40 2.68 -28.98
N LYS A 224 -19.70 1.64 -29.41
CA LYS A 224 -19.50 1.41 -30.83
C LYS A 224 -20.87 1.00 -31.41
N ASP A 225 -21.57 1.97 -31.95
CA ASP A 225 -22.68 1.71 -32.86
C ASP A 225 -22.14 0.93 -34.06
N ASN A 226 -22.26 -0.39 -33.98
CA ASN A 226 -22.16 -1.24 -35.19
C ASN A 226 -23.42 -0.98 -36.02
N LYS A 227 -23.41 0.05 -36.86
CA LYS A 227 -24.29 0.11 -38.00
C LYS A 227 -23.85 -0.99 -38.96
N VAL A 228 -24.59 -2.08 -38.93
CA VAL A 228 -24.61 -3.07 -40.01
C VAL A 228 -25.39 -2.44 -41.14
N SER A 229 -24.71 -2.15 -42.21
CA SER A 229 -25.32 -1.93 -43.53
C SER A 229 -25.09 -3.15 -44.41
#